data_c4bffae5483433897c16de1f4807c499
#
_entry.id   c4bffae5483433897c16de1f4807c499
#
_cell.length_a   1.000
_cell.length_b   1.000
_cell.length_c   1.000
_cell.angle_alpha   90.00
_cell.angle_beta   90.00
_cell.angle_gamma   90.00
#
_symmetry.space_group_name_H-M   'P 1'
#
loop_
_entity.id
_entity.type
_entity.pdbx_description
1 polymer ?
#
loop_
_entity_poly.entity_id
_entity_poly.type
_entity_poly.pdbx_seq_one_letter_code
_entity_poly.pdbx_strand_id
1 'polypeptide(L)'
;EYRIAQLYAVAKMSMNETGGGEGVEVIQNEPYDNEKGKGQYTRKIYSFARYGSLELHEEAWNAYPHCLTVLTFPYLGNRFKVVTETMHLADRGETENALNLDADVLALRQVESIDVANDKELSSGAYKEAEDPKLYKAKKTERGPLNAEDWAQTCTPAMTCYKLLTVEF
;
A
#
# COMPACT_ATOMS: atom_id res chain seq x y z
N GLU A 1 10.61 4.42 -10.46
CA GLU A 1 10.22 2.99 -10.42
C GLU A 1 8.99 2.78 -9.52
N TYR A 2 9.06 3.12 -8.24
CA TYR A 2 8.00 2.83 -7.26
C TYR A 2 6.60 3.33 -7.68
N ARG A 3 6.46 4.58 -8.14
CA ARG A 3 5.17 5.12 -8.59
C ARG A 3 4.53 4.29 -9.70
N ILE A 4 5.33 3.77 -10.63
CA ILE A 4 4.84 2.92 -11.72
C ILE A 4 4.50 1.53 -11.18
N ALA A 5 5.34 0.98 -10.33
CA ALA A 5 5.11 -0.31 -9.68
C ALA A 5 3.83 -0.31 -8.83
N GLN A 6 3.58 0.78 -8.07
CA GLN A 6 2.36 0.94 -7.29
C GLN A 6 1.10 0.95 -8.18
N LEU A 7 1.10 1.71 -9.28
CA LEU A 7 -0.03 1.73 -10.21
C LEU A 7 -0.28 0.37 -10.84
N TYR A 8 0.79 -0.33 -11.22
CA TYR A 8 0.70 -1.69 -11.78
C TYR A 8 0.14 -2.69 -10.75
N ALA A 9 0.64 -2.64 -9.50
CA ALA A 9 0.19 -3.52 -8.43
C ALA A 9 -1.29 -3.32 -8.13
N VAL A 10 -1.75 -2.06 -8.03
CA VAL A 10 -3.16 -1.73 -7.79
C VAL A 10 -4.04 -2.24 -8.94
N ALA A 11 -3.64 -2.03 -10.20
CA ALA A 11 -4.40 -2.50 -11.36
C ALA A 11 -4.47 -4.04 -11.38
N LYS A 12 -3.35 -4.72 -11.12
CA LYS A 12 -3.26 -6.18 -11.10
C LYS A 12 -4.09 -6.80 -9.97
N MET A 13 -4.05 -6.23 -8.78
CA MET A 13 -4.90 -6.64 -7.66
C MET A 13 -6.39 -6.49 -8.02
N SER A 14 -6.79 -5.33 -8.55
CA SER A 14 -8.17 -5.10 -8.95
C SER A 14 -8.65 -6.12 -9.99
N MET A 15 -7.80 -6.51 -10.94
CA MET A 15 -8.13 -7.55 -11.93
C MET A 15 -8.25 -8.94 -11.29
N ASN A 16 -7.38 -9.29 -10.37
CA ASN A 16 -7.38 -10.59 -9.70
C ASN A 16 -8.60 -10.76 -8.79
N GLU A 17 -9.05 -9.67 -8.16
CA GLU A 17 -10.22 -9.65 -7.26
C GLU A 17 -11.56 -9.53 -8.03
N THR A 18 -11.52 -9.44 -9.36
CA THR A 18 -12.73 -9.31 -10.20
C THR A 18 -13.07 -10.63 -10.86
N GLY A 19 -14.24 -11.18 -10.52
CA GLY A 19 -14.77 -12.41 -11.11
C GLY A 19 -15.80 -13.09 -10.21
N GLY A 20 -16.66 -13.93 -10.76
CA GLY A 20 -17.61 -14.75 -9.99
C GLY A 20 -18.67 -13.96 -9.19
N GLY A 21 -18.94 -12.71 -9.56
CA GLY A 21 -19.83 -11.80 -8.81
C GLY A 21 -19.09 -10.97 -7.74
N GLU A 22 -17.77 -11.10 -7.64
CA GLU A 22 -16.89 -10.25 -6.85
C GLU A 22 -16.15 -9.29 -7.77
N GLY A 23 -15.80 -8.11 -7.28
CA GLY A 23 -15.07 -7.16 -8.10
C GLY A 23 -14.78 -5.84 -7.43
N VAL A 24 -14.01 -5.03 -8.17
CA VAL A 24 -13.65 -3.67 -7.78
C VAL A 24 -14.22 -2.71 -8.81
N GLU A 25 -15.14 -1.87 -8.38
CA GLU A 25 -15.70 -0.80 -9.19
C GLU A 25 -15.03 0.53 -8.84
N VAL A 26 -14.53 1.23 -9.86
CA VAL A 26 -13.96 2.57 -9.70
C VAL A 26 -15.07 3.59 -9.93
N ILE A 27 -15.55 4.19 -8.85
CA ILE A 27 -16.65 5.17 -8.87
C ILE A 27 -16.15 6.55 -9.29
N GLN A 28 -14.95 6.90 -8.84
CA GLN A 28 -14.34 8.20 -9.09
C GLN A 28 -12.83 8.06 -9.21
N ASN A 29 -12.24 8.77 -10.18
CA ASN A 29 -10.79 8.79 -10.37
C ASN A 29 -10.41 10.11 -11.05
N GLU A 30 -10.05 11.12 -10.26
CA GLU A 30 -9.83 12.47 -10.76
C GLU A 30 -8.66 13.17 -10.05
N PRO A 31 -8.01 14.13 -10.68
CA PRO A 31 -7.01 14.97 -10.02
C PRO A 31 -7.66 15.80 -8.92
N TYR A 32 -6.93 16.04 -7.84
CA TYR A 32 -7.33 16.98 -6.79
C TYR A 32 -6.19 17.93 -6.43
N ASP A 33 -6.57 19.11 -5.91
CA ASP A 33 -5.65 20.13 -5.40
C ASP A 33 -6.37 20.84 -4.24
N ASN A 34 -6.08 20.44 -3.00
CA ASN A 34 -6.72 20.93 -1.78
C ASN A 34 -5.78 20.80 -0.57
N GLU A 35 -6.32 20.97 0.64
CA GLU A 35 -5.59 20.87 1.91
C GLU A 35 -4.88 19.54 2.14
N LYS A 36 -5.34 18.45 1.50
CA LYS A 36 -4.68 17.12 1.52
C LYS A 36 -3.52 17.02 0.54
N GLY A 37 -3.22 18.07 -0.19
CA GLY A 37 -2.16 18.13 -1.19
C GLY A 37 -2.68 18.14 -2.62
N LYS A 38 -1.75 17.87 -3.54
CA LYS A 38 -2.04 17.80 -4.99
C LYS A 38 -1.71 16.42 -5.52
N GLY A 39 -2.70 15.75 -6.07
CA GLY A 39 -2.53 14.37 -6.50
C GLY A 39 -3.73 13.80 -7.25
N GLN A 40 -3.94 12.50 -7.07
CA GLN A 40 -5.05 11.76 -7.64
C GLN A 40 -5.96 11.24 -6.53
N TYR A 41 -7.23 11.61 -6.59
CA TYR A 41 -8.28 11.05 -5.75
C TYR A 41 -8.92 9.87 -6.45
N THR A 42 -9.13 8.77 -5.72
CA THR A 42 -9.89 7.62 -6.19
C THR A 42 -10.92 7.20 -5.16
N ARG A 43 -12.11 6.84 -5.63
CA ARG A 43 -13.15 6.18 -4.84
C ARG A 43 -13.49 4.86 -5.50
N LYS A 44 -13.44 3.78 -4.71
CA LYS A 44 -13.72 2.42 -5.18
C LYS A 44 -14.70 1.72 -4.27
N ILE A 45 -15.42 0.77 -4.84
CA ILE A 45 -16.26 -0.19 -4.10
C ILE A 45 -15.76 -1.59 -4.41
N TYR A 46 -15.46 -2.35 -3.37
CA TYR A 46 -15.15 -3.76 -3.44
C TYR A 46 -16.41 -4.55 -3.07
N SER A 47 -16.87 -5.41 -3.95
CA SER A 47 -18.07 -6.24 -3.76
C SER A 47 -17.68 -7.69 -3.50
N PHE A 48 -18.17 -8.26 -2.42
CA PHE A 48 -17.90 -9.63 -1.98
C PHE A 48 -19.20 -10.46 -2.03
N ALA A 49 -19.55 -10.98 -3.19
CA ALA A 49 -20.78 -11.78 -3.39
C ALA A 49 -20.80 -13.03 -2.50
N ARG A 50 -19.62 -13.62 -2.22
CA ARG A 50 -19.46 -14.80 -1.37
C ARG A 50 -19.99 -14.59 0.06
N TYR A 51 -20.09 -13.37 0.51
CA TYR A 51 -20.55 -12.98 1.84
C TYR A 51 -21.88 -12.22 1.83
N GLY A 52 -22.76 -12.49 0.85
CA GLY A 52 -24.11 -11.91 0.81
C GLY A 52 -24.15 -10.45 0.36
N SER A 53 -23.36 -10.09 -0.67
CA SER A 53 -23.29 -8.73 -1.21
C SER A 53 -22.70 -7.69 -0.22
N LEU A 54 -21.70 -8.12 0.54
CA LEU A 54 -20.94 -7.20 1.39
C LEU A 54 -20.12 -6.24 0.53
N GLU A 55 -20.13 -4.96 0.88
CA GLU A 55 -19.34 -3.94 0.22
C GLU A 55 -18.32 -3.31 1.17
N LEU A 56 -17.12 -3.07 0.65
CA LEU A 56 -16.08 -2.26 1.26
C LEU A 56 -15.86 -1.03 0.39
N HIS A 57 -15.95 0.14 0.97
CA HIS A 57 -15.70 1.40 0.28
C HIS A 57 -14.28 1.89 0.58
N GLU A 58 -13.57 2.29 -0.45
CA GLU A 58 -12.25 2.88 -0.38
C GLU A 58 -12.27 4.30 -0.92
N GLU A 59 -11.70 5.24 -0.16
CA GLU A 59 -11.33 6.56 -0.64
C GLU A 59 -9.82 6.73 -0.49
N ALA A 60 -9.12 7.15 -1.54
CA ALA A 60 -7.68 7.30 -1.52
C ALA A 60 -7.24 8.63 -2.14
N TRP A 61 -6.38 9.34 -1.42
CA TRP A 61 -5.69 10.56 -1.85
C TRP A 61 -4.22 10.27 -2.05
N ASN A 62 -3.80 10.18 -3.31
CA ASN A 62 -2.45 9.84 -3.70
C ASN A 62 -1.68 11.10 -4.11
N ALA A 63 -1.00 11.73 -3.17
CA ALA A 63 -0.15 12.90 -3.37
C ALA A 63 1.32 12.56 -3.05
N TYR A 64 1.91 11.61 -3.79
CA TYR A 64 3.28 11.18 -3.52
C TYR A 64 4.22 12.36 -3.18
N PRO A 65 5.01 12.29 -2.11
CA PRO A 65 5.35 11.10 -1.29
C PRO A 65 4.33 10.71 -0.21
N HIS A 66 3.30 11.50 0.02
CA HIS A 66 2.25 11.22 0.99
C HIS A 66 1.01 10.59 0.31
N CYS A 67 0.45 9.56 0.95
CA CYS A 67 -0.80 8.95 0.52
C CYS A 67 -1.68 8.69 1.75
N LEU A 68 -2.98 8.88 1.59
CA LEU A 68 -3.99 8.59 2.59
C LEU A 68 -5.06 7.70 1.97
N THR A 69 -5.40 6.60 2.64
CA THR A 69 -6.48 5.69 2.23
C THR A 69 -7.41 5.45 3.41
N VAL A 70 -8.70 5.53 3.15
CA VAL A 70 -9.76 5.29 4.13
C VAL A 70 -10.65 4.17 3.62
N LEU A 71 -10.80 3.11 4.43
CA LEU A 71 -11.70 2.00 4.17
C LEU A 71 -12.85 2.04 5.16
N THR A 72 -14.06 1.86 4.65
CA THR A 72 -15.28 1.82 5.46
C THR A 72 -16.18 0.67 5.02
N PHE A 73 -16.91 0.09 5.98
CA PHE A 73 -17.97 -0.87 5.72
C PHE A 73 -19.32 -0.21 5.95
N PRO A 74 -20.08 0.15 4.92
CA PRO A 74 -21.38 0.81 5.07
C PRO A 74 -22.34 0.03 5.95
N TYR A 75 -22.29 -1.31 5.90
CA TYR A 75 -23.09 -2.19 6.73
C TYR A 75 -22.90 -1.99 8.24
N LEU A 76 -21.67 -1.61 8.66
CA LEU A 76 -21.34 -1.31 10.05
C LEU A 76 -21.53 0.17 10.41
N GLY A 77 -21.93 0.99 9.44
CA GLY A 77 -22.02 2.44 9.60
C GLY A 77 -20.67 3.06 9.96
N ASN A 78 -20.69 4.04 10.87
CA ASN A 78 -19.45 4.70 11.32
C ASN A 78 -18.66 3.93 12.39
N ARG A 79 -19.07 2.71 12.72
CA ARG A 79 -18.44 1.91 13.77
C ARG A 79 -17.18 1.18 13.33
N PHE A 80 -16.94 1.10 12.03
CA PHE A 80 -15.73 0.48 11.51
C PHE A 80 -15.08 1.35 10.45
N LYS A 81 -13.82 1.67 10.67
CA LYS A 81 -13.02 2.45 9.74
C LYS A 81 -11.56 2.03 9.86
N VAL A 82 -10.92 1.85 8.72
CA VAL A 82 -9.48 1.64 8.62
C VAL A 82 -8.87 2.81 7.87
N VAL A 83 -7.93 3.49 8.51
CA VAL A 83 -7.16 4.58 7.91
C VAL A 83 -5.74 4.12 7.71
N THR A 84 -5.25 4.22 6.48
CA THR A 84 -3.85 3.96 6.15
C THR A 84 -3.21 5.25 5.67
N GLU A 85 -2.26 5.75 6.44
CA GLU A 85 -1.45 6.90 6.05
C GLU A 85 -0.04 6.43 5.70
N THR A 86 0.49 6.92 4.58
CA THR A 86 1.76 6.47 4.04
C THR A 86 2.66 7.65 3.71
N MET A 87 3.93 7.57 4.12
CA MET A 87 4.98 8.50 3.72
C MET A 87 6.14 7.73 3.07
N HIS A 88 6.60 8.22 1.94
CA HIS A 88 7.76 7.66 1.24
C HIS A 88 8.95 8.59 1.41
N LEU A 89 10.02 8.11 2.05
CA LEU A 89 11.24 8.87 2.28
C LEU A 89 12.43 8.23 1.59
N ALA A 90 13.38 9.05 1.17
CA ALA A 90 14.62 8.60 0.56
C ALA A 90 15.66 8.24 1.63
N ASP A 91 15.30 7.25 2.45
CA ASP A 91 16.11 6.72 3.56
C ASP A 91 16.08 5.19 3.58
N ARG A 92 16.66 4.57 4.61
CA ARG A 92 16.70 3.11 4.82
C ARG A 92 15.95 2.66 6.07
N GLY A 93 14.93 3.41 6.49
CA GLY A 93 14.12 3.08 7.66
C GLY A 93 14.58 3.76 8.96
N GLU A 94 15.45 4.77 8.87
CA GLU A 94 15.98 5.45 10.05
C GLU A 94 15.05 6.53 10.63
N THR A 95 14.06 6.98 9.86
CA THR A 95 13.17 8.07 10.30
C THR A 95 12.13 7.56 11.28
N GLU A 96 12.30 7.92 12.56
CA GLU A 96 11.47 7.40 13.64
C GLU A 96 10.01 7.88 13.56
N ASN A 97 9.76 9.14 13.23
CA ASN A 97 8.42 9.73 13.13
C ASN A 97 8.18 10.34 11.75
N ALA A 98 8.17 9.50 10.73
CA ALA A 98 8.01 9.92 9.33
C ALA A 98 6.66 10.58 8.99
N LEU A 99 5.63 10.33 9.81
CA LEU A 99 4.28 10.85 9.64
C LEU A 99 3.96 12.02 10.57
N ASN A 100 4.94 12.50 11.35
CA ASN A 100 4.78 13.59 12.33
C ASN A 100 3.63 13.35 13.31
N LEU A 101 3.54 12.13 13.85
CA LEU A 101 2.53 11.74 14.81
C LEU A 101 2.70 12.51 16.12
N ASP A 102 1.59 12.83 16.77
CA ASP A 102 1.58 13.36 18.12
C ASP A 102 2.22 12.38 19.10
N ALA A 103 2.77 12.88 20.20
CA ALA A 103 3.55 12.10 21.15
C ALA A 103 2.76 10.90 21.73
N ASP A 104 1.48 11.06 21.98
CA ASP A 104 0.61 10.03 22.52
C ASP A 104 0.40 8.88 21.52
N VAL A 105 0.16 9.21 20.25
CA VAL A 105 0.01 8.23 19.17
C VAL A 105 1.34 7.53 18.89
N LEU A 106 2.43 8.30 18.90
CA LEU A 106 3.79 7.77 18.71
C LEU A 106 4.15 6.75 19.79
N ALA A 107 3.75 7.01 21.05
CA ALA A 107 4.01 6.11 22.18
C ALA A 107 3.20 4.81 22.14
N LEU A 108 2.03 4.84 21.52
CA LEU A 108 1.12 3.68 21.46
C LEU A 108 1.35 2.80 20.20
N ARG A 109 2.09 3.29 19.21
CA ARG A 109 2.29 2.55 17.96
C ARG A 109 3.08 1.25 18.21
N GLN A 110 2.72 0.23 17.48
CA GLN A 110 3.55 -0.96 17.28
C GLN A 110 4.29 -0.82 15.95
N VAL A 111 5.57 -1.14 15.93
CA VAL A 111 6.41 -1.02 14.73
C VAL A 111 6.80 -2.41 14.25
N GLU A 112 6.55 -2.67 12.98
CA GLU A 112 6.99 -3.84 12.26
C GLU A 112 7.80 -3.42 11.04
N SER A 113 8.92 -4.08 10.81
CA SER A 113 9.77 -3.86 9.64
C SER A 113 9.59 -5.00 8.66
N ILE A 114 9.24 -4.68 7.41
CA ILE A 114 9.06 -5.64 6.34
C ILE A 114 10.22 -5.52 5.37
N ASP A 115 10.97 -6.60 5.23
CA ASP A 115 11.99 -6.76 4.18
C ASP A 115 11.31 -7.27 2.90
N VAL A 116 11.26 -6.42 1.87
CA VAL A 116 10.58 -6.75 0.60
C VAL A 116 11.24 -7.89 -0.18
N ALA A 117 12.48 -8.25 0.16
CA ALA A 117 13.16 -9.41 -0.41
C ALA A 117 13.05 -10.67 0.47
N ASN A 118 12.41 -10.58 1.65
CA ASN A 118 12.22 -11.73 2.54
C ASN A 118 10.96 -12.51 2.16
N ASP A 119 11.13 -13.74 1.69
CA ASP A 119 10.05 -14.64 1.27
C ASP A 119 9.52 -15.54 2.39
N LYS A 120 10.07 -15.45 3.62
CA LYS A 120 9.71 -16.34 4.74
C LYS A 120 8.26 -16.15 5.21
N GLU A 121 7.69 -15.00 4.95
CA GLU A 121 6.33 -14.63 5.36
C GLU A 121 5.28 -14.92 4.29
N LEU A 122 5.69 -15.33 3.07
CA LEU A 122 4.75 -15.67 2.02
C LEU A 122 4.15 -17.06 2.27
N SER A 123 2.81 -17.13 2.24
CA SER A 123 2.13 -18.42 2.20
C SER A 123 2.53 -19.19 0.93
N SER A 124 2.63 -20.52 1.03
CA SER A 124 3.10 -21.38 -0.07
C SER A 124 2.31 -21.25 -1.39
N GLY A 125 1.10 -20.68 -1.36
CA GLY A 125 0.28 -20.40 -2.54
C GLY A 125 0.43 -18.99 -3.12
N ALA A 126 1.10 -18.08 -2.41
CA ALA A 126 1.25 -16.68 -2.83
C ALA A 126 2.57 -16.42 -3.57
N TYR A 127 3.54 -17.31 -3.46
CA TYR A 127 4.84 -17.17 -4.13
C TYR A 127 4.71 -17.32 -5.65
N LYS A 128 5.31 -16.39 -6.37
CA LYS A 128 5.47 -16.43 -7.83
C LYS A 128 6.88 -16.03 -8.20
N GLU A 129 7.60 -16.95 -8.81
CA GLU A 129 9.01 -16.76 -9.22
C GLU A 129 9.21 -15.49 -10.08
N ALA A 130 8.28 -15.20 -10.98
CA ALA A 130 8.34 -14.02 -11.85
C ALA A 130 8.16 -12.68 -11.09
N GLU A 131 7.70 -12.72 -9.84
CA GLU A 131 7.45 -11.57 -8.97
C GLU A 131 8.45 -11.52 -7.80
N ASP A 132 9.37 -12.48 -7.71
CA ASP A 132 10.37 -12.55 -6.66
C ASP A 132 11.45 -11.47 -6.83
N PRO A 133 11.57 -10.51 -5.89
CA PRO A 133 12.58 -9.46 -5.96
C PRO A 133 14.03 -9.97 -5.89
N LYS A 134 14.26 -11.18 -5.37
CA LYS A 134 15.59 -11.82 -5.35
C LYS A 134 16.03 -12.34 -6.72
N LEU A 135 15.07 -12.53 -7.63
CA LEU A 135 15.34 -13.05 -8.98
C LEU A 135 15.13 -11.99 -10.05
N TYR A 136 14.26 -11.01 -9.77
CA TYR A 136 13.87 -10.01 -10.75
C TYR A 136 14.93 -8.92 -10.95
N LYS A 137 15.28 -8.67 -12.20
CA LYS A 137 16.07 -7.51 -12.62
C LYS A 137 15.25 -6.60 -13.54
N ALA A 138 15.16 -5.31 -13.18
CA ALA A 138 14.41 -4.33 -13.95
C ALA A 138 15.09 -4.07 -15.31
N LYS A 139 14.42 -4.36 -16.42
CA LYS A 139 14.98 -4.21 -17.78
C LYS A 139 15.33 -2.75 -18.12
N LYS A 140 14.56 -1.80 -17.62
CA LYS A 140 14.72 -0.38 -17.94
C LYS A 140 15.81 0.32 -17.15
N THR A 141 15.96 -0.04 -15.88
CA THR A 141 16.86 0.63 -14.94
C THR A 141 18.06 -0.23 -14.58
N GLU A 142 18.06 -1.50 -15.00
CA GLU A 142 19.06 -2.53 -14.71
C GLU A 142 19.27 -2.81 -13.21
N ARG A 143 18.35 -2.33 -12.36
CA ARG A 143 18.40 -2.51 -10.90
C ARG A 143 17.83 -3.86 -10.50
N GLY A 144 18.36 -4.40 -9.36
CA GLY A 144 18.09 -5.75 -8.90
C GLY A 144 19.06 -6.76 -9.52
N PRO A 145 18.95 -8.04 -9.18
CA PRO A 145 18.07 -8.61 -8.15
C PRO A 145 18.47 -8.21 -6.73
N LEU A 146 17.53 -8.30 -5.76
CA LEU A 146 17.76 -8.00 -4.34
C LEU A 146 18.17 -9.27 -3.58
N ASN A 147 19.26 -9.92 -4.01
CA ASN A 147 19.71 -11.22 -3.50
C ASN A 147 20.94 -11.16 -2.60
N ALA A 148 21.56 -10.00 -2.41
CA ALA A 148 22.63 -9.84 -1.44
C ALA A 148 22.07 -9.77 -0.03
N GLU A 149 22.75 -10.31 0.98
CA GLU A 149 22.32 -10.28 2.38
C GLU A 149 22.21 -8.85 2.91
N ASP A 150 23.04 -7.94 2.42
CA ASP A 150 23.10 -6.52 2.78
C ASP A 150 22.40 -5.62 1.76
N TRP A 151 21.50 -6.14 0.93
CA TRP A 151 20.86 -5.39 -0.15
C TRP A 151 20.19 -4.07 0.33
N ALA A 152 19.57 -4.11 1.52
CA ALA A 152 18.89 -2.95 2.09
C ALA A 152 19.85 -1.81 2.45
N GLN A 153 21.09 -2.16 2.82
CA GLN A 153 22.16 -1.21 3.15
C GLN A 153 22.89 -0.70 1.91
N THR A 154 23.00 -1.53 0.88
CA THR A 154 23.85 -1.26 -0.30
C THR A 154 23.07 -0.72 -1.50
N CYS A 155 21.75 -0.95 -1.58
CA CYS A 155 20.94 -0.45 -2.70
C CYS A 155 20.96 1.09 -2.77
N THR A 156 21.16 1.62 -3.98
CA THR A 156 21.19 3.06 -4.22
C THR A 156 20.46 3.37 -5.53
N PRO A 157 19.54 4.35 -5.52
CA PRO A 157 18.94 5.03 -4.37
C PRO A 157 18.07 4.10 -3.53
N ALA A 158 18.00 4.36 -2.22
CA ALA A 158 17.10 3.70 -1.30
C ALA A 158 15.81 4.51 -1.12
N MET A 159 14.73 3.82 -0.73
CA MET A 159 13.46 4.43 -0.35
C MET A 159 12.77 3.53 0.67
N THR A 160 12.28 4.13 1.74
CA THR A 160 11.43 3.45 2.73
C THR A 160 10.00 3.96 2.63
N CYS A 161 9.08 3.03 2.72
CA CYS A 161 7.65 3.30 2.80
C CYS A 161 7.21 3.15 4.27
N TYR A 162 6.97 4.27 4.93
CA TYR A 162 6.41 4.31 6.28
C TYR A 162 4.89 4.30 6.18
N LYS A 163 4.25 3.33 6.84
CA LYS A 163 2.81 3.15 6.76
C LYS A 163 2.22 3.02 8.17
N LEU A 164 1.32 3.93 8.51
CA LEU A 164 0.51 3.85 9.72
C LEU A 164 -0.85 3.27 9.37
N LEU A 165 -1.24 2.23 10.08
CA LEU A 165 -2.57 1.63 10.01
C LEU A 165 -3.30 1.94 11.32
N THR A 166 -4.43 2.65 11.22
CA THR A 166 -5.33 2.92 12.35
C THR A 166 -6.66 2.22 12.12
N VAL A 167 -7.10 1.46 13.09
CA VAL A 167 -8.38 0.74 13.03
C VAL A 167 -9.28 1.26 14.15
N GLU A 168 -10.45 1.76 13.75
CA GLU A 168 -11.50 2.25 14.64
C GLU A 168 -12.68 1.26 14.64
N PHE A 169 -13.18 0.91 15.83
CA PHE A 169 -14.33 0.02 16.04
C PHE A 169 -15.44 0.70 16.84
#